data_41bdd4c760f70df108f8269de8d955a2
#
_entry.id   41bdd4c760f70df108f8269de8d955a2
#
_cell.length_a   1.000
_cell.length_b   1.000
_cell.length_c   1.000
_cell.angle_alpha   90.00
_cell.angle_beta   90.00
_cell.angle_gamma   90.00
#
_symmetry.space_group_name_H-M   'P 1'
#
loop_
_entity.id
_entity.type
_entity.pdbx_description
1 polymer ?
#
loop_
_entity_poly.entity_id
_entity_poly.type
_entity_poly.pdbx_seq_one_letter_code
_entity_poly.pdbx_strand_id
1 'polypeptide(L)'
;MLELKDLHVEVEGEGIEILKGVNLKVNKGEIHAIMGPNGSGKSTLSKVVAGHPEYEVTKGDILFEGESILELDPDERAHKGLFLAFQYPVEVPGVTNNTLLRESYNTIAASMGREELDPLEFEDYIKDKLDLVQMNPDFLERSVNTGFSGGEKKRNEIFQMAVLQPRLSLLDETDSGLDIDALKIVSNGINQLHGEDDAVVLITHYQRLLNYITPDFVHVMIGGRIVKSGDKELALELEEKGYDWLEGHAIVNGEAK
;
A
#
# COMPACT_ATOMS: atom_id res chain seq x y z
N MET A 1 -11.51 -4.32 -8.69
CA MET A 1 -10.90 -4.31 -7.34
C MET A 1 -11.05 -2.95 -6.68
N LEU A 2 -10.25 -1.95 -7.04
CA LEU A 2 -10.34 -0.57 -6.53
C LEU A 2 -10.73 0.41 -7.64
N GLU A 3 -11.65 1.34 -7.36
CA GLU A 3 -11.97 2.42 -8.30
C GLU A 3 -12.13 3.74 -7.52
N LEU A 4 -11.33 4.74 -7.87
CA LEU A 4 -11.41 6.10 -7.35
C LEU A 4 -12.10 6.96 -8.40
N LYS A 5 -13.16 7.67 -8.01
CA LYS A 5 -13.98 8.49 -8.90
C LYS A 5 -13.96 9.94 -8.46
N ASP A 6 -13.27 10.77 -9.24
CA ASP A 6 -13.20 12.23 -9.02
C ASP A 6 -12.93 12.59 -7.55
N LEU A 7 -11.93 11.90 -6.97
CA LEU A 7 -11.66 11.94 -5.53
C LEU A 7 -10.98 13.24 -5.13
N HIS A 8 -11.65 14.02 -4.29
CA HIS A 8 -11.14 15.24 -3.65
C HIS A 8 -11.00 15.00 -2.16
N VAL A 9 -9.86 15.42 -1.61
CA VAL A 9 -9.52 15.16 -0.21
C VAL A 9 -8.85 16.36 0.41
N GLU A 10 -9.27 16.69 1.63
CA GLU A 10 -8.69 17.72 2.46
C GLU A 10 -8.08 17.14 3.74
N VAL A 11 -7.20 17.92 4.40
CA VAL A 11 -6.77 17.62 5.75
C VAL A 11 -7.94 17.96 6.69
N GLU A 12 -8.31 16.99 7.54
CA GLU A 12 -9.45 17.13 8.46
C GLU A 12 -9.34 18.42 9.31
N GLY A 13 -10.38 19.26 9.21
CA GLY A 13 -10.47 20.50 9.97
C GLY A 13 -9.58 21.66 9.52
N GLU A 14 -8.71 21.49 8.50
CA GLU A 14 -7.81 22.55 8.03
C GLU A 14 -8.26 23.20 6.71
N GLY A 15 -9.13 22.55 5.93
CA GLY A 15 -9.59 23.02 4.62
C GLY A 15 -8.46 23.09 3.56
N ILE A 16 -7.40 22.29 3.75
CA ILE A 16 -6.28 22.21 2.81
C ILE A 16 -6.51 21.03 1.87
N GLU A 17 -6.86 21.32 0.62
CA GLU A 17 -7.09 20.30 -0.39
C GLU A 17 -5.76 19.69 -0.87
N ILE A 18 -5.62 18.37 -0.67
CA ILE A 18 -4.43 17.60 -1.07
C ILE A 18 -4.69 16.84 -2.37
N LEU A 19 -5.80 16.10 -2.47
CA LEU A 19 -6.18 15.39 -3.70
C LEU A 19 -7.26 16.18 -4.44
N LYS A 20 -7.13 16.30 -5.76
CA LYS A 20 -7.87 17.27 -6.58
C LYS A 20 -8.52 16.61 -7.79
N GLY A 21 -9.44 15.67 -7.54
CA GLY A 21 -10.15 14.95 -8.58
C GLY A 21 -9.35 13.78 -9.15
N VAL A 22 -8.85 12.92 -8.25
CA VAL A 22 -8.10 11.71 -8.63
C VAL A 22 -9.04 10.66 -9.18
N ASN A 23 -8.72 10.13 -10.37
CA ASN A 23 -9.37 8.99 -10.98
C ASN A 23 -8.36 7.87 -11.15
N LEU A 24 -8.65 6.68 -10.63
CA LEU A 24 -7.81 5.50 -10.72
C LEU A 24 -8.69 4.25 -10.72
N LYS A 25 -8.36 3.29 -11.57
CA LYS A 25 -8.99 1.98 -11.56
C LYS A 25 -7.91 0.90 -11.54
N VAL A 26 -8.01 0.00 -10.57
CA VAL A 26 -7.12 -1.16 -10.38
C VAL A 26 -7.99 -2.41 -10.45
N ASN A 27 -7.69 -3.34 -11.36
CA ASN A 27 -8.39 -4.60 -11.45
C ASN A 27 -7.67 -5.69 -10.65
N LYS A 28 -8.30 -6.85 -10.49
CA LYS A 28 -7.65 -8.04 -9.94
C LYS A 28 -6.50 -8.49 -10.82
N GLY A 29 -5.46 -9.04 -10.23
CA GLY A 29 -4.27 -9.50 -10.92
C GLY A 29 -3.34 -8.39 -11.43
N GLU A 30 -3.61 -7.10 -11.10
CA GLU A 30 -2.81 -5.99 -11.57
C GLU A 30 -1.88 -5.43 -10.49
N ILE A 31 -0.67 -5.05 -10.91
CA ILE A 31 0.28 -4.26 -10.13
C ILE A 31 0.34 -2.86 -10.72
N HIS A 32 -0.05 -1.86 -9.93
CA HIS A 32 0.01 -0.45 -10.29
C HIS A 32 1.14 0.24 -9.52
N ALA A 33 1.89 1.11 -10.18
CA ALA A 33 2.86 1.99 -9.54
C ALA A 33 2.40 3.44 -9.60
N ILE A 34 2.39 4.13 -8.46
CA ILE A 34 2.13 5.57 -8.38
C ILE A 34 3.45 6.26 -8.08
N MET A 35 3.91 7.06 -9.03
CA MET A 35 5.15 7.82 -8.96
C MET A 35 4.87 9.32 -8.95
N GLY A 36 5.82 10.12 -8.50
CA GLY A 36 5.70 11.58 -8.50
C GLY A 36 6.62 12.22 -7.48
N PRO A 37 6.83 13.55 -7.55
CA PRO A 37 7.67 14.27 -6.61
C PRO A 37 7.13 14.19 -5.17
N ASN A 38 7.98 14.54 -4.20
CA ASN A 38 7.56 14.63 -2.80
C ASN A 38 6.47 15.71 -2.65
N GLY A 39 5.48 15.43 -1.80
CA GLY A 39 4.34 16.35 -1.60
C GLY A 39 3.29 16.31 -2.71
N SER A 40 3.35 15.39 -3.68
CA SER A 40 2.34 15.29 -4.75
C SER A 40 1.02 14.65 -4.32
N GLY A 41 0.91 14.10 -3.10
CA GLY A 41 -0.31 13.48 -2.57
C GLY A 41 -0.33 11.94 -2.58
N LYS A 42 0.78 11.27 -2.95
CA LYS A 42 0.84 9.78 -3.06
C LYS A 42 0.51 9.08 -1.74
N SER A 43 1.20 9.43 -0.66
CA SER A 43 0.95 8.82 0.66
C SER A 43 -0.40 9.24 1.24
N THR A 44 -0.91 10.43 0.89
CA THR A 44 -2.28 10.83 1.22
C THR A 44 -3.27 9.90 0.55
N LEU A 45 -3.06 9.54 -0.73
CA LEU A 45 -3.93 8.64 -1.46
C LEU A 45 -4.04 7.27 -0.76
N SER A 46 -2.91 6.64 -0.41
CA SER A 46 -2.93 5.34 0.28
C SER A 46 -3.60 5.41 1.65
N LYS A 47 -3.32 6.45 2.43
CA LYS A 47 -3.93 6.68 3.75
C LYS A 47 -5.44 6.88 3.65
N VAL A 48 -5.92 7.68 2.70
CA VAL A 48 -7.35 7.92 2.47
C VAL A 48 -8.08 6.65 2.06
N VAL A 49 -7.50 5.86 1.15
CA VAL A 49 -8.08 4.56 0.76
C VAL A 49 -8.13 3.60 1.96
N ALA A 50 -7.16 3.66 2.86
CA ALA A 50 -7.15 2.89 4.11
C ALA A 50 -8.06 3.46 5.20
N GLY A 51 -8.67 4.64 5.02
CA GLY A 51 -9.60 5.26 5.99
C GLY A 51 -8.92 6.03 7.11
N HIS A 52 -7.72 6.58 6.87
CA HIS A 52 -6.99 7.32 7.91
C HIS A 52 -7.74 8.60 8.34
N PRO A 53 -7.98 8.80 9.64
CA PRO A 53 -8.87 9.88 10.15
C PRO A 53 -8.30 11.30 10.01
N GLU A 54 -7.05 11.45 9.58
CA GLU A 54 -6.42 12.76 9.31
C GLU A 54 -6.99 13.44 8.05
N TYR A 55 -7.76 12.70 7.22
CA TYR A 55 -8.21 13.17 5.92
C TYR A 55 -9.71 13.01 5.75
N GLU A 56 -10.34 14.02 5.14
CA GLU A 56 -11.75 14.05 4.78
C GLU A 56 -11.92 13.99 3.25
N VAL A 57 -12.79 13.10 2.77
CA VAL A 57 -13.21 13.07 1.36
C VAL A 57 -14.32 14.08 1.17
N THR A 58 -14.03 15.18 0.48
CA THR A 58 -14.97 16.28 0.27
C THR A 58 -15.82 16.09 -0.99
N LYS A 59 -15.34 15.27 -1.97
CA LYS A 59 -16.05 14.95 -3.19
C LYS A 59 -15.52 13.67 -3.83
N GLY A 60 -16.39 12.98 -4.57
CA GLY A 60 -16.03 11.74 -5.27
C GLY A 60 -16.37 10.51 -4.46
N ASP A 61 -15.79 9.36 -4.86
CA ASP A 61 -16.06 8.09 -4.21
C ASP A 61 -14.85 7.16 -4.26
N ILE A 62 -14.77 6.25 -3.29
CA ILE A 62 -13.80 5.14 -3.23
C ILE A 62 -14.60 3.84 -3.26
N LEU A 63 -14.53 3.13 -4.38
CA LEU A 63 -15.20 1.84 -4.52
C LEU A 63 -14.17 0.71 -4.35
N PHE A 64 -14.46 -0.22 -3.45
CA PHE A 64 -13.73 -1.46 -3.29
C PHE A 64 -14.66 -2.64 -3.62
N GLU A 65 -14.29 -3.43 -4.62
CA GLU A 65 -15.13 -4.50 -5.20
C GLU A 65 -16.53 -4.02 -5.63
N GLY A 66 -16.62 -2.76 -6.07
CA GLY A 66 -17.85 -2.15 -6.57
C GLY A 66 -18.73 -1.51 -5.51
N GLU A 67 -18.36 -1.61 -4.24
CA GLU A 67 -19.08 -0.99 -3.11
C GLU A 67 -18.31 0.22 -2.58
N SER A 68 -19.02 1.31 -2.24
CA SER A 68 -18.40 2.46 -1.58
C SER A 68 -17.91 2.09 -0.18
N ILE A 69 -16.68 2.53 0.14
CA ILE A 69 -16.05 2.32 1.44
C ILE A 69 -15.85 3.62 2.22
N LEU A 70 -16.46 4.72 1.80
CA LEU A 70 -16.28 6.03 2.45
C LEU A 70 -16.70 6.02 3.92
N GLU A 71 -17.83 5.39 4.21
CA GLU A 71 -18.39 5.34 5.57
C GLU A 71 -17.78 4.24 6.45
N LEU A 72 -16.86 3.44 5.92
CA LEU A 72 -16.25 2.34 6.65
C LEU A 72 -15.02 2.82 7.43
N ASP A 73 -14.94 2.40 8.69
CA ASP A 73 -13.76 2.59 9.51
C ASP A 73 -12.55 1.78 9.01
N PRO A 74 -11.31 2.13 9.37
CA PRO A 74 -10.10 1.45 8.91
C PRO A 74 -10.08 -0.07 9.15
N ASP A 75 -10.59 -0.53 10.29
CA ASP A 75 -10.70 -1.95 10.62
C ASP A 75 -11.74 -2.66 9.75
N GLU A 76 -12.87 -2.03 9.44
CA GLU A 76 -13.87 -2.57 8.53
C GLU A 76 -13.32 -2.72 7.11
N ARG A 77 -12.49 -1.77 6.65
CA ARG A 77 -11.77 -1.85 5.36
C ARG A 77 -10.75 -3.00 5.37
N ALA A 78 -10.02 -3.18 6.48
CA ALA A 78 -9.09 -4.29 6.65
C ALA A 78 -9.84 -5.64 6.63
N HIS A 79 -11.02 -5.76 7.26
CA HIS A 79 -11.87 -6.95 7.21
C HIS A 79 -12.35 -7.28 5.79
N LYS A 80 -12.50 -6.28 4.91
CA LYS A 80 -12.78 -6.52 3.48
C LYS A 80 -11.54 -6.99 2.70
N GLY A 81 -10.35 -6.96 3.29
CA GLY A 81 -9.08 -7.38 2.68
C GLY A 81 -8.24 -6.25 2.12
N LEU A 82 -8.40 -5.03 2.64
CA LEU A 82 -7.51 -3.92 2.32
C LEU A 82 -6.33 -3.91 3.30
N PHE A 83 -5.11 -3.76 2.80
CA PHE A 83 -3.88 -3.71 3.58
C PHE A 83 -3.07 -2.46 3.21
N LEU A 84 -2.54 -1.77 4.22
CA LEU A 84 -1.63 -0.64 4.05
C LEU A 84 -0.29 -0.94 4.73
N ALA A 85 0.79 -1.00 3.95
CA ALA A 85 2.15 -0.90 4.45
C ALA A 85 2.53 0.59 4.55
N PHE A 86 2.89 1.03 5.74
CA PHE A 86 3.18 2.44 5.99
C PHE A 86 4.58 2.84 5.52
N GLN A 87 4.74 4.08 5.10
CA GLN A 87 6.07 4.67 4.85
C GLN A 87 6.99 4.50 6.07
N TYR A 88 6.46 4.77 7.25
CA TYR A 88 7.12 4.56 8.56
C TYR A 88 6.33 3.55 9.38
N PRO A 89 6.75 2.27 9.43
CA PRO A 89 6.03 1.24 10.19
C PRO A 89 5.92 1.58 11.67
N VAL A 90 4.69 1.51 12.19
CA VAL A 90 4.37 1.90 13.57
C VAL A 90 4.92 0.87 14.55
N GLU A 91 5.47 1.33 15.67
CA GLU A 91 5.84 0.49 16.80
C GLU A 91 4.66 0.30 17.74
N VAL A 92 4.42 -0.95 18.19
CA VAL A 92 3.37 -1.27 19.17
C VAL A 92 3.99 -1.94 20.39
N PRO A 93 4.50 -1.14 21.35
CA PRO A 93 5.12 -1.70 22.55
C PRO A 93 4.17 -2.58 23.35
N GLY A 94 4.66 -3.74 23.81
CA GLY A 94 3.90 -4.66 24.64
C GLY A 94 2.97 -5.63 23.90
N VAL A 95 2.82 -5.49 22.57
CA VAL A 95 2.09 -6.43 21.72
C VAL A 95 3.09 -7.17 20.83
N THR A 96 3.20 -8.50 20.95
CA THR A 96 4.10 -9.29 20.11
C THR A 96 3.59 -9.44 18.69
N ASN A 97 4.50 -9.64 17.72
CA ASN A 97 4.10 -9.94 16.34
C ASN A 97 3.18 -11.16 16.27
N ASN A 98 3.49 -12.21 17.04
CA ASN A 98 2.69 -13.43 17.11
C ASN A 98 1.24 -13.13 17.55
N THR A 99 1.08 -12.38 18.63
CA THR A 99 -0.25 -12.01 19.15
C THR A 99 -1.00 -11.14 18.14
N LEU A 100 -0.38 -10.06 17.64
CA LEU A 100 -1.03 -9.17 16.67
C LEU A 100 -1.49 -9.94 15.43
N LEU A 101 -0.60 -10.73 14.86
CA LEU A 101 -0.88 -11.39 13.57
C LEU A 101 -1.92 -12.49 13.69
N ARG A 102 -1.90 -13.29 14.78
CA ARG A 102 -2.91 -14.31 14.99
C ARG A 102 -4.30 -13.70 15.18
N GLU A 103 -4.42 -12.71 16.05
CA GLU A 103 -5.72 -12.06 16.30
C GLU A 103 -6.23 -11.35 15.03
N SER A 104 -5.36 -10.64 14.30
CA SER A 104 -5.73 -9.98 13.04
C SER A 104 -6.13 -11.00 11.98
N TYR A 105 -5.37 -12.11 11.83
CA TYR A 105 -5.71 -13.17 10.89
C TYR A 105 -7.09 -13.76 11.20
N ASN A 106 -7.34 -14.14 12.45
CA ASN A 106 -8.60 -14.77 12.84
C ASN A 106 -9.79 -13.83 12.63
N THR A 107 -9.65 -12.54 12.99
CA THR A 107 -10.71 -11.55 12.77
C THR A 107 -11.02 -11.37 11.28
N ILE A 108 -10.00 -11.29 10.44
CA ILE A 108 -10.15 -11.17 8.97
C ILE A 108 -10.68 -12.48 8.38
N ALA A 109 -10.18 -13.64 8.83
CA ALA A 109 -10.63 -14.96 8.38
C ALA A 109 -12.13 -15.14 8.63
N ALA A 110 -12.60 -14.80 9.84
CA ALA A 110 -14.03 -14.88 10.19
C ALA A 110 -14.89 -14.00 9.26
N SER A 111 -14.44 -12.75 8.96
CA SER A 111 -15.17 -11.84 8.06
C SER A 111 -15.21 -12.34 6.61
N MET A 112 -14.21 -13.11 6.19
CA MET A 112 -14.09 -13.68 4.83
C MET A 112 -14.61 -15.13 4.72
N GLY A 113 -15.19 -15.70 5.80
CA GLY A 113 -15.67 -17.07 5.84
C GLY A 113 -14.56 -18.12 5.77
N ARG A 114 -13.33 -17.76 6.17
CA ARG A 114 -12.20 -18.67 6.36
C ARG A 114 -12.20 -19.24 7.79
N GLU A 115 -11.54 -20.36 8.01
CA GLU A 115 -11.39 -20.94 9.35
C GLU A 115 -10.42 -20.11 10.20
N GLU A 116 -10.77 -19.94 11.47
CA GLU A 116 -9.88 -19.41 12.49
C GLU A 116 -8.82 -20.46 12.83
N LEU A 117 -7.61 -20.03 13.14
CA LEU A 117 -6.49 -20.90 13.52
C LEU A 117 -6.27 -20.87 15.03
N ASP A 118 -6.15 -22.03 15.64
CA ASP A 118 -5.67 -22.14 17.01
C ASP A 118 -4.16 -21.79 17.10
N PRO A 119 -3.58 -21.64 18.30
CA PRO A 119 -2.17 -21.25 18.43
C PRO A 119 -1.20 -22.19 17.73
N LEU A 120 -1.44 -23.52 17.73
CA LEU A 120 -0.53 -24.49 17.11
C LEU A 120 -0.68 -24.48 15.58
N GLU A 121 -1.90 -24.42 15.09
CA GLU A 121 -2.21 -24.28 13.66
C GLU A 121 -1.62 -22.99 13.10
N PHE A 122 -1.70 -21.89 13.87
CA PHE A 122 -1.12 -20.62 13.47
C PHE A 122 0.42 -20.68 13.41
N GLU A 123 1.08 -21.34 14.37
CA GLU A 123 2.53 -21.57 14.34
C GLU A 123 2.96 -22.31 13.06
N ASP A 124 2.22 -23.34 12.67
CA ASP A 124 2.50 -24.07 11.43
C ASP A 124 2.24 -23.21 10.19
N TYR A 125 1.15 -22.44 10.20
CA TYR A 125 0.75 -21.56 9.09
C TYR A 125 1.76 -20.47 8.78
N ILE A 126 2.47 -19.92 9.78
CA ILE A 126 3.40 -18.79 9.59
C ILE A 126 4.82 -19.20 9.20
N LYS A 127 5.20 -20.49 9.31
CA LYS A 127 6.57 -20.96 9.06
C LYS A 127 7.09 -20.58 7.68
N ASP A 128 6.37 -20.97 6.64
CA ASP A 128 6.75 -20.68 5.25
C ASP A 128 6.79 -19.16 4.96
N LYS A 129 5.98 -18.39 5.68
CA LYS A 129 5.90 -16.93 5.54
C LYS A 129 7.08 -16.21 6.18
N LEU A 130 7.61 -16.75 7.29
CA LEU A 130 8.87 -16.28 7.87
C LEU A 130 10.04 -16.52 6.91
N ASP A 131 10.08 -17.71 6.30
CA ASP A 131 11.12 -18.07 5.33
C ASP A 131 11.08 -17.16 4.09
N LEU A 132 9.88 -16.82 3.61
CA LEU A 132 9.68 -15.91 2.48
C LEU A 132 10.37 -14.55 2.67
N VAL A 133 10.30 -13.99 3.88
CA VAL A 133 10.88 -12.69 4.22
C VAL A 133 12.23 -12.81 4.93
N GLN A 134 12.77 -14.02 5.05
CA GLN A 134 14.03 -14.33 5.75
C GLN A 134 14.11 -13.71 7.15
N MET A 135 13.02 -13.82 7.90
CA MET A 135 12.95 -13.36 9.29
C MET A 135 13.29 -14.47 10.27
N ASN A 136 14.06 -14.12 11.30
CA ASN A 136 14.30 -15.04 12.42
C ASN A 136 12.99 -15.24 13.22
N PRO A 137 12.60 -16.48 13.54
CA PRO A 137 11.42 -16.77 14.37
C PRO A 137 11.38 -16.00 15.72
N ASP A 138 12.53 -15.63 16.29
CA ASP A 138 12.60 -14.83 17.52
C ASP A 138 11.87 -13.48 17.42
N PHE A 139 11.67 -12.97 16.19
CA PHE A 139 10.90 -11.73 15.96
C PHE A 139 9.41 -11.88 16.29
N LEU A 140 8.88 -13.10 16.29
CA LEU A 140 7.48 -13.36 16.65
C LEU A 140 7.19 -12.97 18.11
N GLU A 141 8.14 -13.20 19.01
CA GLU A 141 7.99 -12.91 20.43
C GLU A 141 8.37 -11.47 20.80
N ARG A 142 8.87 -10.70 19.85
CA ARG A 142 9.20 -9.29 20.06
C ARG A 142 7.99 -8.40 19.80
N SER A 143 7.91 -7.29 20.54
CA SER A 143 6.90 -6.25 20.29
C SER A 143 7.01 -5.73 18.85
N VAL A 144 5.85 -5.54 18.21
CA VAL A 144 5.74 -5.14 16.80
C VAL A 144 6.63 -3.93 16.51
N ASN A 145 7.58 -4.12 15.61
CA ASN A 145 8.52 -3.11 15.13
C ASN A 145 9.42 -2.44 16.19
N THR A 146 9.25 -2.74 17.48
CA THR A 146 10.01 -2.09 18.56
C THR A 146 11.48 -2.50 18.54
N GLY A 147 12.34 -1.52 18.30
CA GLY A 147 13.79 -1.74 18.20
C GLY A 147 14.22 -2.53 16.96
N PHE A 148 13.37 -2.62 15.94
CA PHE A 148 13.74 -3.18 14.64
C PHE A 148 14.51 -2.14 13.83
N SER A 149 15.48 -2.58 13.03
CA SER A 149 16.10 -1.78 12.01
C SER A 149 15.10 -1.43 10.90
N GLY A 150 15.39 -0.44 10.06
CA GLY A 150 14.53 -0.08 8.94
C GLY A 150 14.20 -1.27 8.02
N GLY A 151 15.22 -2.06 7.67
CA GLY A 151 15.04 -3.25 6.83
C GLY A 151 14.20 -4.35 7.50
N GLU A 152 14.37 -4.55 8.82
CA GLU A 152 13.56 -5.50 9.59
C GLU A 152 12.09 -5.04 9.66
N LYS A 153 11.84 -3.74 9.86
CA LYS A 153 10.48 -3.17 9.85
C LYS A 153 9.79 -3.41 8.51
N LYS A 154 10.48 -3.16 7.38
CA LYS A 154 9.92 -3.37 6.05
C LYS A 154 9.70 -4.86 5.74
N ARG A 155 10.61 -5.75 6.13
CA ARG A 155 10.38 -7.20 6.02
C ARG A 155 9.20 -7.65 6.89
N ASN A 156 9.03 -7.06 8.08
CA ASN A 156 7.88 -7.34 8.94
C ASN A 156 6.56 -6.92 8.31
N GLU A 157 6.50 -5.82 7.56
CA GLU A 157 5.29 -5.44 6.79
C GLU A 157 4.95 -6.46 5.71
N ILE A 158 5.95 -6.96 4.96
CA ILE A 158 5.70 -8.01 3.95
C ILE A 158 5.33 -9.33 4.63
N PHE A 159 5.88 -9.62 5.81
CA PHE A 159 5.45 -10.76 6.63
C PHE A 159 3.96 -10.63 7.06
N GLN A 160 3.56 -9.44 7.52
CA GLN A 160 2.14 -9.17 7.83
C GLN A 160 1.26 -9.37 6.59
N MET A 161 1.67 -8.84 5.42
CA MET A 161 0.96 -9.06 4.16
C MET A 161 0.84 -10.56 3.82
N ALA A 162 1.92 -11.34 4.01
CA ALA A 162 1.93 -12.78 3.77
C ALA A 162 0.98 -13.56 4.69
N VAL A 163 0.88 -13.13 5.96
CA VAL A 163 -0.01 -13.75 6.96
C VAL A 163 -1.47 -13.39 6.70
N LEU A 164 -1.76 -12.13 6.45
CA LEU A 164 -3.13 -11.63 6.33
C LEU A 164 -3.77 -11.93 4.97
N GLN A 165 -2.97 -12.12 3.92
CA GLN A 165 -3.42 -12.41 2.56
C GLN A 165 -4.51 -11.42 2.07
N PRO A 166 -4.18 -10.14 2.00
CA PRO A 166 -5.14 -9.13 1.58
C PRO A 166 -5.52 -9.26 0.10
N ARG A 167 -6.70 -8.75 -0.25
CA ARG A 167 -7.13 -8.63 -1.65
C ARG A 167 -6.52 -7.42 -2.35
N LEU A 168 -6.30 -6.33 -1.60
CA LEU A 168 -5.65 -5.12 -2.10
C LEU A 168 -4.56 -4.70 -1.14
N SER A 169 -3.33 -4.62 -1.63
CA SER A 169 -2.17 -4.13 -0.90
C SER A 169 -1.75 -2.76 -1.39
N LEU A 170 -1.80 -1.77 -0.50
CA LEU A 170 -1.24 -0.43 -0.72
C LEU A 170 0.13 -0.38 -0.05
N LEU A 171 1.20 -0.27 -0.82
CA LEU A 171 2.58 -0.35 -0.33
C LEU A 171 3.25 1.02 -0.48
N ASP A 172 3.27 1.79 0.63
CA ASP A 172 3.76 3.17 0.62
C ASP A 172 5.26 3.22 0.95
N GLU A 173 6.06 3.52 -0.06
CA GLU A 173 7.53 3.65 0.02
C GLU A 173 8.21 2.48 0.76
N THR A 174 7.79 1.24 0.44
CA THR A 174 8.35 0.02 1.05
C THR A 174 9.82 -0.21 0.72
N ASP A 175 10.36 0.50 -0.25
CA ASP A 175 11.76 0.48 -0.67
C ASP A 175 12.63 1.55 0.02
N SER A 176 12.02 2.47 0.76
CA SER A 176 12.73 3.59 1.39
C SER A 176 13.69 3.08 2.50
N GLY A 177 14.96 3.51 2.41
CA GLY A 177 15.97 3.16 3.41
C GLY A 177 16.48 1.71 3.36
N LEU A 178 16.07 0.90 2.38
CA LEU A 178 16.56 -0.46 2.22
C LEU A 178 17.90 -0.51 1.49
N ASP A 179 18.79 -1.39 1.96
CA ASP A 179 19.93 -1.85 1.18
C ASP A 179 19.47 -2.79 0.04
N ILE A 180 20.40 -3.16 -0.83
CA ILE A 180 20.09 -3.97 -2.03
C ILE A 180 19.54 -5.35 -1.66
N ASP A 181 20.03 -5.96 -0.60
CA ASP A 181 19.63 -7.32 -0.24
C ASP A 181 18.25 -7.33 0.44
N ALA A 182 17.97 -6.38 1.32
CA ALA A 182 16.65 -6.19 1.89
C ALA A 182 15.61 -5.84 0.80
N LEU A 183 15.97 -5.00 -0.18
CA LEU A 183 15.11 -4.67 -1.31
C LEU A 183 14.75 -5.92 -2.15
N LYS A 184 15.71 -6.79 -2.41
CA LYS A 184 15.46 -8.05 -3.12
C LYS A 184 14.50 -8.98 -2.36
N ILE A 185 14.69 -9.10 -1.03
CA ILE A 185 13.82 -9.93 -0.18
C ILE A 185 12.39 -9.40 -0.21
N VAL A 186 12.22 -8.09 0.02
CA VAL A 186 10.91 -7.42 0.00
C VAL A 186 10.24 -7.58 -1.36
N SER A 187 10.96 -7.29 -2.45
CA SER A 187 10.42 -7.41 -3.82
C SER A 187 10.05 -8.85 -4.17
N ASN A 188 10.88 -9.82 -3.78
CA ASN A 188 10.59 -11.23 -3.99
C ASN A 188 9.33 -11.66 -3.21
N GLY A 189 9.20 -11.20 -1.97
CA GLY A 189 8.01 -11.43 -1.15
C GLY A 189 6.75 -10.91 -1.85
N ILE A 190 6.74 -9.67 -2.31
CA ILE A 190 5.61 -9.06 -3.03
C ILE A 190 5.27 -9.88 -4.28
N ASN A 191 6.26 -10.23 -5.10
CA ASN A 191 6.04 -11.01 -6.34
C ASN A 191 5.47 -12.41 -6.06
N GLN A 192 5.88 -13.07 -4.96
CA GLN A 192 5.37 -14.40 -4.63
C GLN A 192 3.98 -14.37 -4.00
N LEU A 193 3.62 -13.28 -3.34
CA LEU A 193 2.31 -13.09 -2.71
C LEU A 193 1.26 -12.62 -3.69
N HIS A 194 1.66 -11.93 -4.76
CA HIS A 194 0.73 -11.44 -5.77
C HIS A 194 0.22 -12.57 -6.66
N GLY A 195 -1.10 -12.62 -6.85
CA GLY A 195 -1.81 -13.61 -7.66
C GLY A 195 -2.94 -12.99 -8.50
N GLU A 196 -3.71 -13.84 -9.16
CA GLU A 196 -4.78 -13.42 -10.09
C GLU A 196 -5.99 -12.77 -9.41
N ASP A 197 -6.18 -13.04 -8.10
CA ASP A 197 -7.36 -12.60 -7.34
C ASP A 197 -7.11 -11.39 -6.45
N ASP A 198 -5.87 -10.94 -6.33
CA ASP A 198 -5.46 -9.76 -5.55
C ASP A 198 -4.96 -8.63 -6.45
N ALA A 199 -4.64 -7.50 -5.85
CA ALA A 199 -4.03 -6.37 -6.55
C ALA A 199 -3.03 -5.65 -5.64
N VAL A 200 -2.03 -5.04 -6.25
CA VAL A 200 -0.99 -4.29 -5.54
C VAL A 200 -0.87 -2.88 -6.11
N VAL A 201 -0.87 -1.89 -5.23
CA VAL A 201 -0.55 -0.50 -5.57
C VAL A 201 0.74 -0.12 -4.87
N LEU A 202 1.80 0.05 -5.64
CA LEU A 202 3.11 0.50 -5.18
C LEU A 202 3.18 2.01 -5.21
N ILE A 203 3.48 2.65 -4.10
CA ILE A 203 3.81 4.07 -4.06
C ILE A 203 5.33 4.17 -3.88
N THR A 204 6.00 4.71 -4.86
CA THR A 204 7.46 4.90 -4.81
C THR A 204 7.88 6.12 -5.64
N HIS A 205 8.97 6.73 -5.25
CA HIS A 205 9.64 7.76 -6.05
C HIS A 205 10.96 7.23 -6.66
N TYR A 206 11.28 5.93 -6.43
CA TYR A 206 12.47 5.29 -6.95
C TYR A 206 12.13 4.18 -7.94
N GLN A 207 12.75 4.23 -9.10
CA GLN A 207 12.62 3.18 -10.09
C GLN A 207 13.27 1.86 -9.64
N ARG A 208 14.24 1.89 -8.73
CA ARG A 208 14.97 0.68 -8.34
C ARG A 208 14.07 -0.45 -7.83
N LEU A 209 12.92 -0.16 -7.19
CA LEU A 209 11.93 -1.16 -6.82
C LEU A 209 11.31 -1.79 -8.07
N LEU A 210 11.00 -0.98 -9.08
CA LEU A 210 10.37 -1.41 -10.32
C LEU A 210 11.30 -2.24 -11.22
N ASN A 211 12.60 -2.30 -10.91
CA ASN A 211 13.53 -3.25 -11.54
C ASN A 211 13.33 -4.69 -11.05
N TYR A 212 12.70 -4.88 -9.89
CA TYR A 212 12.41 -6.19 -9.29
C TYR A 212 10.93 -6.55 -9.35
N ILE A 213 10.03 -5.55 -9.37
CA ILE A 213 8.59 -5.73 -9.49
C ILE A 213 8.14 -5.01 -10.75
N THR A 214 7.68 -5.75 -11.75
CA THR A 214 7.21 -5.14 -13.01
C THR A 214 5.76 -4.73 -12.86
N PRO A 215 5.42 -3.42 -12.83
CA PRO A 215 4.04 -2.98 -12.79
C PRO A 215 3.38 -3.15 -14.16
N ASP A 216 2.07 -3.42 -14.16
CA ASP A 216 1.24 -3.39 -15.37
C ASP A 216 0.96 -1.94 -15.80
N PHE A 217 0.78 -1.06 -14.81
CA PHE A 217 0.51 0.36 -15.03
C PHE A 217 1.37 1.25 -14.14
N VAL A 218 1.80 2.37 -14.70
CA VAL A 218 2.51 3.43 -13.98
C VAL A 218 1.69 4.72 -14.08
N HIS A 219 1.44 5.35 -12.94
CA HIS A 219 0.70 6.61 -12.84
C HIS A 219 1.59 7.69 -12.26
N VAL A 220 1.61 8.86 -12.87
CA VAL A 220 2.36 10.01 -12.39
C VAL A 220 1.42 10.97 -11.66
N MET A 221 1.69 11.19 -10.39
CA MET A 221 0.94 12.11 -9.55
C MET A 221 1.73 13.41 -9.33
N ILE A 222 1.11 14.55 -9.66
CA ILE A 222 1.66 15.89 -9.43
C ILE A 222 0.55 16.80 -8.90
N GLY A 223 0.83 17.52 -7.81
CA GLY A 223 -0.08 18.50 -7.24
C GLY A 223 -1.48 17.97 -6.91
N GLY A 224 -1.57 16.73 -6.41
CA GLY A 224 -2.82 16.08 -6.03
C GLY A 224 -3.63 15.47 -7.20
N ARG A 225 -3.06 15.36 -8.40
CA ARG A 225 -3.71 14.83 -9.60
C ARG A 225 -2.87 13.74 -10.26
N ILE A 226 -3.51 12.73 -10.87
CA ILE A 226 -2.84 11.85 -11.82
C ILE A 226 -2.79 12.59 -13.17
N VAL A 227 -1.57 12.98 -13.58
CA VAL A 227 -1.34 13.78 -14.80
C VAL A 227 -1.00 12.94 -16.02
N LYS A 228 -0.47 11.73 -15.81
CA LYS A 228 -0.12 10.79 -16.87
C LYS A 228 -0.23 9.36 -16.36
N SER A 229 -0.68 8.47 -17.23
CA SER A 229 -0.64 7.01 -17.00
C SER A 229 -0.03 6.33 -18.22
N GLY A 230 0.68 5.25 -17.98
CA GLY A 230 1.35 4.44 -19.00
C GLY A 230 1.73 3.07 -18.46
N ASP A 231 2.56 2.37 -19.18
CA ASP A 231 3.16 1.10 -18.79
C ASP A 231 4.53 1.30 -18.08
N LYS A 232 5.27 0.22 -17.89
CA LYS A 232 6.60 0.25 -17.24
C LYS A 232 7.61 1.18 -17.94
N GLU A 233 7.43 1.48 -19.23
CA GLU A 233 8.34 2.35 -19.99
C GLU A 233 8.22 3.80 -19.49
N LEU A 234 7.05 4.19 -18.98
CA LEU A 234 6.87 5.50 -18.35
C LEU A 234 7.78 5.69 -17.14
N ALA A 235 8.02 4.64 -16.33
CA ALA A 235 8.94 4.72 -15.20
C ALA A 235 10.39 4.98 -15.65
N LEU A 236 10.82 4.37 -16.75
CA LEU A 236 12.15 4.62 -17.36
C LEU A 236 12.26 6.07 -17.86
N GLU A 237 11.20 6.55 -18.51
CA GLU A 237 11.14 7.94 -19.01
C GLU A 237 11.25 8.95 -17.87
N LEU A 238 10.61 8.67 -16.72
CA LEU A 238 10.68 9.51 -15.52
C LEU A 238 12.07 9.53 -14.88
N GLU A 239 12.78 8.39 -14.87
CA GLU A 239 14.16 8.33 -14.37
C GLU A 239 15.10 9.17 -15.24
N GLU A 240 14.94 9.10 -16.57
CA GLU A 240 15.80 9.82 -17.50
C GLU A 240 15.52 11.34 -17.51
N LYS A 241 14.23 11.75 -17.49
CA LYS A 241 13.80 13.14 -17.73
C LYS A 241 13.36 13.90 -16.47
N GLY A 242 13.19 13.19 -15.34
CA GLY A 242 12.55 13.77 -14.15
C GLY A 242 11.05 14.02 -14.36
N TYR A 243 10.46 14.91 -13.55
CA TYR A 243 9.03 15.24 -13.58
C TYR A 243 8.71 16.58 -14.26
N ASP A 244 9.71 17.46 -14.49
CA ASP A 244 9.52 18.86 -14.92
C ASP A 244 8.73 18.97 -16.24
N TRP A 245 8.93 18.04 -17.16
CA TRP A 245 8.22 18.04 -18.46
C TRP A 245 6.73 17.73 -18.36
N LEU A 246 6.28 17.21 -17.21
CA LEU A 246 4.87 16.93 -16.92
C LEU A 246 4.19 18.03 -16.12
N GLU A 247 4.93 18.93 -15.48
CA GLU A 247 4.35 20.01 -14.66
C GLU A 247 3.49 20.97 -15.48
N GLY A 248 3.87 21.21 -16.75
CA GLY A 248 3.06 22.00 -17.69
C GLY A 248 1.68 21.40 -18.00
N HIS A 249 1.49 20.09 -17.85
CA HIS A 249 0.23 19.39 -18.08
C HIS A 249 -0.71 19.48 -16.86
N ALA A 250 -0.17 19.64 -15.66
CA ALA A 250 -0.96 19.81 -14.44
C ALA A 250 -1.70 21.15 -14.40
N ILE A 251 -1.15 22.18 -15.04
CA ILE A 251 -1.74 23.54 -15.10
C ILE A 251 -2.88 23.64 -16.13
N VAL A 252 -2.79 22.90 -17.24
CA VAL A 252 -3.77 23.00 -18.35
C VAL A 252 -5.12 22.33 -18.04
N ASN A 253 -5.16 21.36 -17.16
CA ASN A 253 -6.40 20.65 -16.76
C ASN A 253 -7.14 21.31 -15.58
N GLY A 254 -6.64 22.39 -15.02
CA GLY A 254 -7.22 23.12 -13.88
C GLY A 254 -7.95 24.42 -14.23
N GLU A 255 -7.84 24.93 -15.46
CA GLU A 255 -8.53 26.15 -15.91
C GLU A 255 -9.13 25.95 -17.31
N ALA A 256 -10.30 25.38 -17.36
CA ALA A 256 -11.27 25.67 -18.43
C ALA A 256 -12.47 26.36 -17.77
N LYS A 257 -12.64 27.62 -18.13
CA LYS A 257 -13.71 28.54 -17.71
C LYS A 257 -15.10 27.94 -17.74
#